data_e79479ef1ca908eb6210512970e53aa1
#
_entry.id   e79479ef1ca908eb6210512970e53aa1
#
_cell.length_a   1.000
_cell.length_b   1.000
_cell.length_c   1.000
_cell.angle_alpha   90.00
_cell.angle_beta   90.00
_cell.angle_gamma   90.00
#
_symmetry.space_group_name_H-M   'P 1'
#
loop_
_entity.id
_entity.type
_entity.pdbx_description
1 polymer ?
#
loop_
_entity_poly.entity_id
_entity_poly.type
_entity_poly.pdbx_seq_one_letter_code
_entity_poly.pdbx_strand_id
1 'polypeptide(L)'
;MRSTSFRFSFRIARLLLACAAGVACTQASAATCGTSPENGTPQWRPALHYTPQRNWMNDPNGLVYDNGRYHLFYQYNPVGNDWGNMSWGHATSTDLVHWREHPVAMRANATEEIFSGSIVADTRNTSGLGSPGQAPLVALYTSVYKDGSGHAPGTQAQSLAYSVDHGATWQPYAHNPVLTLDPESKQFRDPKVSWYAPGHYWLMTTVVADAHVVKLYRSDDLIHWSFLSDFTLPDVPHAGALWEMPDLVPLPLDGDVRHIKWVMIVNVNPWSIAGGSGAMYFVGDFDGRTFTPDRVAPAGSDPARFRWLDHGADFYAAGTFSGTPGTRPVAIAWMSNWDYAAKVPTTPWRGATTLPRELALKTIDGEPRLVVTPAAAFDAWADGRPAVHEGELAVESATRELSAATRGVVQRITVTIAPQRAARAGLIVRRSADGKTGTRIVYDTAKRTLTLDRSQSGEANFAGTFSREHIVDLPLEHGQLRLEIVVDRGSVEVFANGGRVALTDLVFPPLDADRVAVFAEHGRATFSGLTVTQLEAGGDTRSVCAAR
;
A
#
# COMPACT_ATOMS: atom_id res chain seq x y z
N MET A 1 84.53 31.59 -16.68
CA MET A 1 85.05 31.29 -18.04
C MET A 1 83.87 31.36 -19.00
N ARG A 2 83.95 32.38 -19.88
CA ARG A 2 83.45 32.53 -21.26
C ARG A 2 82.04 31.91 -21.58
N SER A 3 80.93 32.74 -21.72
CA SER A 3 80.67 33.63 -22.88
C SER A 3 80.41 32.79 -24.17
N THR A 4 79.19 32.80 -24.68
CA THR A 4 78.93 33.46 -25.98
C THR A 4 77.43 33.44 -26.30
N SER A 5 76.96 34.68 -26.49
CA SER A 5 75.67 35.04 -27.12
C SER A 5 75.70 34.81 -28.63
N PHE A 6 74.55 34.49 -29.24
CA PHE A 6 74.29 34.86 -30.63
C PHE A 6 72.87 35.36 -30.80
N ARG A 7 72.76 36.62 -31.16
CA ARG A 7 71.51 37.25 -31.67
C ARG A 7 71.46 37.02 -33.18
N PHE A 8 70.27 36.78 -33.70
CA PHE A 8 69.96 37.21 -35.07
C PHE A 8 68.54 37.72 -35.16
N SER A 9 68.45 38.90 -35.81
CA SER A 9 67.21 39.68 -36.00
C SER A 9 66.64 39.52 -37.40
N PHE A 10 65.38 39.94 -37.54
CA PHE A 10 64.64 40.41 -38.72
C PHE A 10 64.05 39.35 -39.68
N ARG A 11 62.75 39.39 -39.95
CA ARG A 11 62.05 40.38 -40.79
C ARG A 11 60.54 40.28 -40.65
N ILE A 12 59.86 41.41 -40.65
CA ILE A 12 58.47 41.71 -40.76
C ILE A 12 57.96 41.35 -42.16
N ALA A 13 56.84 40.60 -42.24
CA ALA A 13 55.94 40.59 -43.39
C ALA A 13 54.49 40.68 -42.90
N ARG A 14 53.90 41.85 -43.16
CA ARG A 14 52.44 42.06 -43.00
C ARG A 14 51.74 41.33 -44.11
N LEU A 15 50.81 40.44 -43.73
CA LEU A 15 49.74 39.97 -44.65
C LEU A 15 48.39 40.17 -43.96
N LEU A 16 47.58 41.05 -44.54
CA LEU A 16 46.17 41.23 -44.24
C LEU A 16 45.42 39.99 -44.68
N LEU A 17 44.71 39.34 -43.75
CA LEU A 17 43.71 38.40 -44.14
C LEU A 17 42.42 38.73 -43.39
N ALA A 18 41.33 38.77 -44.14
CA ALA A 18 39.99 39.19 -43.77
C ALA A 18 39.38 38.30 -42.68
N CYS A 19 38.73 38.93 -41.72
CA CYS A 19 37.83 38.29 -40.78
C CYS A 19 36.62 37.74 -41.54
N ALA A 20 36.52 36.43 -41.68
CA ALA A 20 35.25 35.71 -41.87
C ALA A 20 34.80 35.18 -40.51
N ALA A 21 33.85 35.86 -39.90
CA ALA A 21 33.18 35.37 -38.70
C ALA A 21 32.33 34.14 -39.05
N GLY A 22 32.89 32.96 -38.83
CA GLY A 22 32.12 31.71 -38.84
C GLY A 22 31.34 31.58 -37.54
N VAL A 23 30.04 31.83 -37.58
CA VAL A 23 29.13 31.46 -36.51
C VAL A 23 29.09 29.91 -36.48
N ALA A 24 29.85 29.32 -35.56
CA ALA A 24 29.68 27.90 -35.23
C ALA A 24 28.36 27.76 -34.47
N CYS A 25 27.27 27.41 -35.18
CA CYS A 25 26.09 26.80 -34.57
C CYS A 25 26.52 25.49 -33.94
N THR A 26 26.76 25.49 -32.64
CA THR A 26 26.76 24.26 -31.86
C THR A 26 25.30 23.75 -31.88
N GLN A 27 25.02 22.81 -32.77
CA GLN A 27 23.83 21.98 -32.63
C GLN A 27 24.00 21.23 -31.31
N ALA A 28 23.23 21.67 -30.29
CA ALA A 28 22.96 20.86 -29.15
C ALA A 28 22.25 19.60 -29.67
N SER A 29 22.95 18.48 -29.75
CA SER A 29 22.32 17.18 -29.94
C SER A 29 21.32 17.03 -28.82
N ALA A 30 20.04 17.13 -29.16
CA ALA A 30 18.98 16.65 -28.29
C ALA A 30 19.33 15.18 -28.02
N ALA A 31 19.73 14.88 -26.79
CA ALA A 31 19.85 13.53 -26.34
C ALA A 31 18.46 12.91 -26.50
N THR A 32 18.31 12.12 -27.56
CA THR A 32 17.18 11.22 -27.68
C THR A 32 17.22 10.33 -26.45
N CYS A 33 16.24 10.51 -25.56
CA CYS A 33 15.99 9.61 -24.46
C CYS A 33 15.78 8.23 -25.09
N GLY A 34 16.83 7.42 -25.13
CA GLY A 34 16.77 6.07 -25.65
C GLY A 34 15.86 5.27 -24.74
N THR A 35 14.66 4.98 -25.19
CA THR A 35 13.87 3.88 -24.67
C THR A 35 14.60 2.59 -25.10
N SER A 36 15.57 2.14 -24.31
CA SER A 36 15.94 0.74 -24.36
C SER A 36 14.66 -0.03 -24.03
N PRO A 37 14.24 -1.02 -24.83
CA PRO A 37 13.20 -1.93 -24.45
C PRO A 37 13.72 -2.66 -23.20
N GLU A 38 13.37 -2.16 -22.01
CA GLU A 38 13.62 -2.91 -20.79
C GLU A 38 12.90 -4.24 -20.94
N ASN A 39 13.62 -5.35 -20.80
CA ASN A 39 13.05 -6.68 -20.70
C ASN A 39 12.17 -6.69 -19.44
N GLY A 40 10.90 -6.33 -19.57
CA GLY A 40 9.95 -6.15 -18.47
C GLY A 40 8.56 -6.64 -18.84
N THR A 41 7.67 -6.58 -17.89
CA THR A 41 6.25 -6.92 -18.03
C THR A 41 5.36 -5.67 -17.95
N PRO A 42 5.53 -4.68 -18.86
CA PRO A 42 4.84 -3.39 -18.80
C PRO A 42 3.32 -3.52 -18.85
N GLN A 43 2.81 -4.64 -19.43
CA GLN A 43 1.38 -4.93 -19.50
C GLN A 43 0.70 -5.05 -18.13
N TRP A 44 1.44 -5.35 -17.07
CA TRP A 44 0.90 -5.48 -15.71
C TRP A 44 1.32 -4.34 -14.78
N ARG A 45 2.12 -3.37 -15.28
CA ARG A 45 2.49 -2.23 -14.44
C ARG A 45 1.24 -1.45 -14.04
N PRO A 46 0.98 -1.29 -12.73
CA PRO A 46 -0.19 -0.58 -12.27
C PRO A 46 -0.30 0.84 -12.82
N ALA A 47 -1.51 1.27 -13.13
CA ALA A 47 -1.83 2.64 -13.52
C ALA A 47 -2.35 3.46 -12.33
N LEU A 48 -3.01 2.81 -11.37
CA LEU A 48 -3.64 3.42 -10.20
C LEU A 48 -2.85 3.22 -8.92
N HIS A 49 -2.21 2.06 -8.78
CA HIS A 49 -1.50 1.66 -7.58
C HIS A 49 -0.03 2.08 -7.65
N TYR A 50 0.51 2.49 -6.51
CA TYR A 50 1.94 2.81 -6.47
C TYR A 50 2.79 1.54 -6.57
N THR A 51 3.81 1.58 -7.42
CA THR A 51 4.91 0.63 -7.50
C THR A 51 6.19 1.39 -7.86
N PRO A 52 7.38 1.03 -7.32
CA PRO A 52 8.62 1.68 -7.71
C PRO A 52 8.94 1.41 -9.19
N GLN A 53 9.77 2.25 -9.79
CA GLN A 53 10.17 2.06 -11.19
C GLN A 53 10.84 0.71 -11.41
N ARG A 54 11.58 0.22 -10.42
CA ARG A 54 12.28 -1.08 -10.43
C ARG A 54 12.43 -1.62 -9.03
N ASN A 55 12.83 -2.87 -8.93
CA ASN A 55 13.23 -3.56 -7.72
C ASN A 55 12.07 -3.94 -6.79
N TRP A 56 12.41 -4.62 -5.70
CA TRP A 56 11.47 -5.10 -4.71
C TRP A 56 10.94 -3.99 -3.82
N MET A 57 9.63 -4.02 -3.55
CA MET A 57 9.00 -3.31 -2.44
C MET A 57 8.07 -4.23 -1.66
N ASN A 58 7.94 -4.00 -0.34
CA ASN A 58 6.91 -4.60 0.50
C ASN A 58 6.25 -3.53 1.39
N ASP A 59 6.29 -3.63 2.69
CA ASP A 59 5.51 -2.85 3.66
C ASP A 59 5.50 -1.35 3.39
N PRO A 60 4.34 -0.71 3.32
CA PRO A 60 4.22 0.74 3.42
C PRO A 60 4.72 1.22 4.79
N ASN A 61 5.61 2.19 4.80
CA ASN A 61 6.25 2.75 6.00
C ASN A 61 6.09 4.25 6.05
N GLY A 62 6.33 4.84 7.20
CA GLY A 62 6.47 6.27 7.35
C GLY A 62 5.33 7.08 6.76
N LEU A 63 4.12 6.54 6.79
CA LEU A 63 2.92 7.14 6.21
C LEU A 63 2.57 8.42 6.95
N VAL A 64 2.79 9.58 6.31
CA VAL A 64 2.57 10.89 6.93
C VAL A 64 2.07 11.91 5.91
N TYR A 65 1.19 12.80 6.36
CA TYR A 65 0.82 13.99 5.60
C TYR A 65 1.59 15.19 6.16
N ASP A 66 2.36 15.82 5.31
CA ASP A 66 3.16 17.00 5.66
C ASP A 66 3.19 17.99 4.51
N ASN A 67 3.13 19.27 4.82
CA ASN A 67 3.24 20.38 3.87
C ASN A 67 2.41 20.21 2.58
N GLY A 68 1.14 19.76 2.71
CA GLY A 68 0.23 19.58 1.59
C GLY A 68 0.45 18.32 0.76
N ARG A 69 1.27 17.37 1.25
CA ARG A 69 1.60 16.12 0.56
C ARG A 69 1.44 14.92 1.46
N TYR A 70 0.98 13.83 0.88
CA TYR A 70 1.08 12.48 1.44
C TYR A 70 2.45 11.93 1.11
N HIS A 71 3.17 11.45 2.12
CA HIS A 71 4.44 10.77 1.98
C HIS A 71 4.23 9.29 2.22
N LEU A 72 4.63 8.49 1.27
CA LEU A 72 4.68 7.03 1.33
C LEU A 72 6.15 6.63 1.31
N PHE A 73 6.64 6.14 2.44
CA PHE A 73 7.87 5.38 2.45
C PHE A 73 7.52 3.89 2.36
N TYR A 74 8.47 3.06 2.03
CA TYR A 74 8.20 1.62 1.88
C TYR A 74 9.49 0.82 2.00
N GLN A 75 9.37 -0.41 2.47
CA GLN A 75 10.47 -1.38 2.44
C GLN A 75 10.92 -1.57 1.00
N TYR A 76 12.21 -1.40 0.74
CA TYR A 76 12.76 -1.35 -0.59
C TYR A 76 14.14 -2.01 -0.67
N ASN A 77 14.35 -2.88 -1.66
CA ASN A 77 15.68 -3.35 -2.00
C ASN A 77 16.27 -2.50 -3.12
N PRO A 78 17.22 -1.59 -2.86
CA PRO A 78 17.74 -0.68 -3.88
C PRO A 78 18.61 -1.35 -4.94
N VAL A 79 18.94 -2.65 -4.79
CA VAL A 79 19.88 -3.35 -5.67
C VAL A 79 19.29 -4.56 -6.38
N GLY A 80 18.04 -4.96 -6.09
CA GLY A 80 17.47 -6.16 -6.70
C GLY A 80 15.97 -6.29 -6.60
N ASN A 81 15.42 -7.23 -7.37
CA ASN A 81 13.99 -7.52 -7.46
C ASN A 81 13.54 -8.63 -6.49
N ASP A 82 14.37 -8.97 -5.52
CA ASP A 82 14.10 -9.93 -4.45
C ASP A 82 14.22 -9.24 -3.10
N TRP A 83 13.59 -9.81 -2.07
CA TRP A 83 13.68 -9.31 -0.71
C TRP A 83 15.14 -9.36 -0.20
N GLY A 84 15.59 -8.30 0.42
CA GLY A 84 16.94 -8.16 0.99
C GLY A 84 17.42 -6.70 0.94
N ASN A 85 18.51 -6.39 1.60
CA ASN A 85 19.12 -5.05 1.68
C ASN A 85 18.10 -3.96 2.06
N MET A 86 17.21 -4.28 3.01
CA MET A 86 16.06 -3.47 3.35
C MET A 86 16.44 -2.05 3.72
N SER A 87 15.91 -1.16 2.92
CA SER A 87 16.05 0.30 2.96
C SER A 87 14.67 0.92 2.84
N TRP A 88 14.51 2.21 3.06
CA TRP A 88 13.25 2.89 2.79
C TRP A 88 13.30 3.63 1.46
N GLY A 89 12.46 3.20 0.49
CA GLY A 89 12.08 3.98 -0.66
C GLY A 89 11.16 5.13 -0.24
N HIS A 90 10.91 6.10 -1.14
CA HIS A 90 10.08 7.26 -0.86
C HIS A 90 9.29 7.69 -2.10
N ALA A 91 8.01 7.97 -1.90
CA ALA A 91 7.14 8.59 -2.89
C ALA A 91 6.23 9.63 -2.23
N THR A 92 5.78 10.62 -3.00
CA THR A 92 4.83 11.64 -2.54
C THR A 92 3.66 11.79 -3.48
N SER A 93 2.49 12.16 -2.92
CA SER A 93 1.28 12.50 -3.67
C SER A 93 0.59 13.71 -3.06
N THR A 94 -0.12 14.48 -3.88
CA THR A 94 -1.03 15.54 -3.41
C THR A 94 -2.48 15.08 -3.35
N ASP A 95 -2.80 13.92 -3.95
CA ASP A 95 -4.17 13.45 -4.18
C ASP A 95 -4.38 11.95 -3.92
N LEU A 96 -3.34 11.24 -3.41
CA LEU A 96 -3.36 9.80 -3.15
C LEU A 96 -3.52 8.90 -4.41
N VAL A 97 -3.61 9.50 -5.58
CA VAL A 97 -3.75 8.80 -6.88
C VAL A 97 -2.47 8.88 -7.70
N HIS A 98 -1.91 10.09 -7.79
CA HIS A 98 -0.71 10.36 -8.59
C HIS A 98 0.51 10.44 -7.69
N TRP A 99 1.41 9.47 -7.81
CA TRP A 99 2.60 9.36 -6.98
C TRP A 99 3.86 9.75 -7.74
N ARG A 100 4.73 10.48 -7.06
CA ARG A 100 6.07 10.81 -7.55
C ARG A 100 7.10 10.07 -6.72
N GLU A 101 7.90 9.21 -7.35
CA GLU A 101 9.03 8.54 -6.70
C GLU A 101 10.18 9.53 -6.45
N HIS A 102 10.87 9.35 -5.33
CA HIS A 102 12.03 10.10 -4.89
C HIS A 102 13.25 9.18 -4.72
N PRO A 103 14.46 9.73 -4.53
CA PRO A 103 15.61 8.93 -4.12
C PRO A 103 15.33 8.14 -2.83
N VAL A 104 16.07 7.04 -2.65
CA VAL A 104 16.00 6.23 -1.42
C VAL A 104 16.27 7.11 -0.20
N ALA A 105 15.31 7.14 0.73
CA ALA A 105 15.33 8.03 1.89
C ALA A 105 16.33 7.58 2.96
N MET A 106 16.27 6.30 3.33
CA MET A 106 17.16 5.70 4.32
C MET A 106 17.72 4.38 3.77
N ARG A 107 19.05 4.28 3.71
CA ARG A 107 19.72 3.09 3.15
C ARG A 107 20.24 2.18 4.24
N ALA A 108 20.08 0.87 4.02
CA ALA A 108 20.86 -0.13 4.73
C ALA A 108 22.37 0.17 4.60
N ASN A 109 23.09 -0.15 5.64
CA ASN A 109 24.53 0.06 5.70
C ASN A 109 25.27 -1.23 6.12
N ALA A 110 26.56 -1.10 6.46
CA ALA A 110 27.37 -2.24 6.84
C ALA A 110 26.92 -2.90 8.16
N THR A 111 26.30 -2.14 9.06
CA THR A 111 25.98 -2.55 10.44
C THR A 111 24.49 -2.75 10.69
N GLU A 112 23.62 -2.29 9.80
CA GLU A 112 22.15 -2.44 9.96
C GLU A 112 21.40 -2.51 8.62
N GLU A 113 20.22 -3.14 8.66
CA GLU A 113 19.13 -2.98 7.70
C GLU A 113 18.03 -2.13 8.34
N ILE A 114 17.29 -1.40 7.49
CA ILE A 114 16.22 -0.51 7.91
C ILE A 114 14.88 -1.21 7.66
N PHE A 115 14.32 -1.81 8.72
CA PHE A 115 13.03 -2.47 8.65
C PHE A 115 11.89 -1.48 8.89
N SER A 116 10.66 -2.00 8.95
CA SER A 116 9.43 -1.22 8.97
C SER A 116 9.32 -0.28 10.18
N GLY A 117 8.49 0.75 10.01
CA GLY A 117 8.23 1.77 11.01
C GLY A 117 7.32 2.88 10.51
N SER A 118 7.22 3.95 11.28
CA SER A 118 6.30 5.06 11.04
C SER A 118 6.96 6.42 11.15
N ILE A 119 6.30 7.46 10.62
CA ILE A 119 6.72 8.85 10.74
C ILE A 119 5.60 9.67 11.36
N VAL A 120 5.98 10.62 12.20
CA VAL A 120 5.10 11.67 12.72
C VAL A 120 5.71 13.05 12.47
N ALA A 121 4.84 14.05 12.28
CA ALA A 121 5.25 15.45 12.29
C ALA A 121 5.25 15.93 13.74
N ASP A 122 6.43 16.18 14.30
CA ASP A 122 6.55 16.72 15.66
C ASP A 122 6.37 18.25 15.66
N THR A 123 5.14 18.68 15.39
CA THR A 123 4.80 20.09 15.21
C THR A 123 5.07 20.95 16.44
N ARG A 124 5.26 20.35 17.60
CA ARG A 124 5.58 21.02 18.87
C ARG A 124 7.06 20.97 19.19
N ASN A 125 7.85 20.29 18.36
CA ASN A 125 9.27 20.04 18.59
C ASN A 125 9.56 19.45 19.97
N THR A 126 8.74 18.46 20.36
CA THR A 126 8.89 17.77 21.66
C THR A 126 10.21 17.01 21.74
N SER A 127 10.70 16.52 20.60
CA SER A 127 11.98 15.85 20.49
C SER A 127 13.19 16.77 20.60
N GLY A 128 13.01 18.09 20.40
CA GLY A 128 14.11 19.03 20.31
C GLY A 128 14.98 18.88 19.07
N LEU A 129 14.57 18.03 18.08
CA LEU A 129 15.36 17.76 16.88
C LEU A 129 15.11 18.77 15.75
N GLY A 130 14.09 19.62 15.90
CA GLY A 130 13.81 20.73 14.99
C GLY A 130 14.63 21.97 15.28
N SER A 131 14.43 22.99 14.45
CA SER A 131 14.99 24.33 14.64
C SER A 131 13.89 25.38 14.77
N PRO A 132 14.17 26.59 15.24
CA PRO A 132 13.16 27.64 15.38
C PRO A 132 12.37 27.86 14.09
N GLY A 133 11.04 27.65 14.15
CA GLY A 133 10.15 27.78 13.01
C GLY A 133 10.12 26.56 12.05
N GLN A 134 10.84 25.48 12.36
CA GLN A 134 10.94 24.29 11.52
C GLN A 134 10.74 23.03 12.35
N ALA A 135 9.50 22.52 12.35
CA ALA A 135 9.14 21.27 13.03
C ALA A 135 9.77 20.08 12.29
N PRO A 136 10.34 19.09 13.00
CA PRO A 136 10.91 17.92 12.36
C PRO A 136 9.82 16.89 12.00
N LEU A 137 10.04 16.16 10.92
CA LEU A 137 9.48 14.83 10.75
C LEU A 137 10.36 13.85 11.52
N VAL A 138 9.77 13.01 12.34
CA VAL A 138 10.47 12.01 13.16
C VAL A 138 10.04 10.61 12.73
N ALA A 139 10.99 9.83 12.25
CA ALA A 139 10.82 8.43 11.89
C ALA A 139 11.25 7.54 13.05
N LEU A 140 10.39 6.64 13.47
CA LEU A 140 10.71 5.50 14.32
C LEU A 140 10.69 4.27 13.42
N TYR A 141 11.81 3.55 13.36
CA TYR A 141 11.99 2.39 12.49
C TYR A 141 12.71 1.26 13.22
N THR A 142 12.66 0.06 12.68
CA THR A 142 13.37 -1.06 13.25
C THR A 142 14.75 -1.19 12.61
N SER A 143 15.81 -1.08 13.41
CA SER A 143 17.15 -1.50 13.03
C SER A 143 17.27 -3.01 13.18
N VAL A 144 17.71 -3.69 12.12
CA VAL A 144 18.16 -5.10 12.20
C VAL A 144 19.66 -5.11 12.14
N TYR A 145 20.28 -5.37 13.28
CA TYR A 145 21.72 -5.24 13.42
C TYR A 145 22.48 -6.40 12.78
N LYS A 146 23.59 -6.06 12.15
CA LYS A 146 24.53 -6.97 11.49
C LYS A 146 25.80 -7.14 12.32
N ASP A 147 26.70 -7.99 11.85
CA ASP A 147 28.05 -8.11 12.43
C ASP A 147 28.73 -6.74 12.47
N GLY A 148 29.45 -6.49 13.59
CA GLY A 148 30.18 -5.23 13.78
C GLY A 148 29.36 -4.05 14.29
N SER A 149 28.05 -4.22 14.53
CA SER A 149 27.18 -3.17 15.07
C SER A 149 27.35 -2.93 16.58
N GLY A 150 27.93 -3.88 17.32
CA GLY A 150 27.96 -3.88 18.78
C GLY A 150 26.80 -4.65 19.42
N HIS A 151 25.82 -5.10 18.64
CA HIS A 151 24.69 -5.96 19.02
C HIS A 151 24.86 -7.36 18.44
N ALA A 152 24.14 -8.32 18.98
CA ALA A 152 24.09 -9.66 18.40
C ALA A 152 23.46 -9.61 16.99
N PRO A 153 24.03 -10.29 15.98
CA PRO A 153 23.49 -10.25 14.61
C PRO A 153 22.04 -10.73 14.56
N GLY A 154 21.20 -9.94 13.89
CA GLY A 154 19.76 -10.16 13.80
C GLY A 154 18.96 -9.54 14.95
N THR A 155 19.58 -8.90 15.95
CA THR A 155 18.87 -8.12 16.96
C THR A 155 18.06 -7.04 16.29
N GLN A 156 16.79 -6.92 16.71
CA GLN A 156 15.85 -5.90 16.30
C GLN A 156 15.60 -4.92 17.44
N ALA A 157 15.75 -3.63 17.16
CA ALA A 157 15.53 -2.55 18.12
C ALA A 157 14.93 -1.34 17.42
N GLN A 158 14.24 -0.48 18.18
CA GLN A 158 13.63 0.70 17.60
C GLN A 158 14.63 1.85 17.57
N SER A 159 14.85 2.39 16.40
CA SER A 159 15.75 3.50 16.12
C SER A 159 14.99 4.71 15.61
N LEU A 160 15.63 5.87 15.67
CA LEU A 160 15.07 7.15 15.27
C LEU A 160 15.91 7.80 14.18
N ALA A 161 15.25 8.37 13.18
CA ALA A 161 15.81 9.34 12.25
C ALA A 161 14.90 10.56 12.16
N TYR A 162 15.45 11.71 11.77
CA TYR A 162 14.63 12.92 11.63
C TYR A 162 14.99 13.71 10.37
N SER A 163 14.02 14.48 9.90
CA SER A 163 14.13 15.36 8.75
C SER A 163 13.63 16.75 9.12
N VAL A 164 14.36 17.79 8.71
CA VAL A 164 13.96 19.20 8.86
C VAL A 164 13.70 19.88 7.51
N ASP A 165 13.60 19.10 6.45
CA ASP A 165 13.37 19.56 5.08
C ASP A 165 12.20 18.82 4.40
N HIS A 166 11.15 18.55 5.19
CA HIS A 166 9.92 17.86 4.73
C HIS A 166 10.18 16.49 4.12
N GLY A 167 11.10 15.70 4.70
CA GLY A 167 11.40 14.34 4.29
C GLY A 167 12.32 14.20 3.07
N ALA A 168 12.95 15.29 2.62
CA ALA A 168 13.88 15.23 1.51
C ALA A 168 15.21 14.56 1.91
N THR A 169 15.70 14.85 3.13
CA THR A 169 16.88 14.19 3.71
C THR A 169 16.61 13.73 5.15
N TRP A 170 17.32 12.69 5.58
CA TRP A 170 17.14 12.06 6.87
C TRP A 170 18.47 11.94 7.61
N GLN A 171 18.44 12.29 8.90
CA GLN A 171 19.58 12.16 9.80
C GLN A 171 19.28 11.10 10.86
N PRO A 172 20.04 10.01 10.95
CA PRO A 172 19.93 9.07 12.06
C PRO A 172 20.23 9.76 13.39
N TYR A 173 19.47 9.42 14.43
CA TYR A 173 19.75 9.92 15.76
C TYR A 173 21.07 9.35 16.30
N ALA A 174 21.91 10.20 16.89
CA ALA A 174 23.26 9.81 17.27
C ALA A 174 23.32 8.76 18.41
N HIS A 175 22.22 8.61 19.15
CA HIS A 175 22.14 7.69 20.29
C HIS A 175 21.14 6.54 20.04
N ASN A 176 21.05 6.09 18.79
CA ASN A 176 20.30 4.88 18.47
C ASN A 176 20.92 3.61 19.08
N PRO A 177 20.11 2.58 19.42
CA PRO A 177 18.65 2.57 19.39
C PRO A 177 18.01 3.35 20.55
N VAL A 178 16.77 3.89 20.33
CA VAL A 178 16.00 4.57 21.38
C VAL A 178 15.17 3.60 22.23
N LEU A 179 14.96 2.37 21.76
CA LEU A 179 14.25 1.34 22.49
C LEU A 179 14.74 -0.05 22.08
N THR A 180 15.15 -0.86 23.06
CA THR A 180 15.50 -2.28 22.90
C THR A 180 14.85 -3.10 24.01
N LEU A 181 14.77 -4.41 23.83
CA LEU A 181 14.37 -5.33 24.90
C LEU A 181 15.59 -5.83 25.65
N ASP A 182 15.40 -6.23 26.90
CA ASP A 182 16.37 -6.94 27.70
C ASP A 182 15.73 -8.26 28.20
N PRO A 183 16.22 -9.44 27.76
CA PRO A 183 17.30 -9.63 26.77
C PRO A 183 16.92 -9.17 25.35
N GLU A 184 17.93 -8.87 24.52
CA GLU A 184 17.75 -8.50 23.13
C GLU A 184 16.94 -9.54 22.34
N SER A 185 16.09 -9.07 21.44
CA SER A 185 15.19 -9.90 20.62
C SER A 185 15.47 -9.77 19.13
N LYS A 186 15.29 -10.86 18.39
CA LYS A 186 15.31 -10.87 16.91
C LYS A 186 13.90 -10.72 16.30
N GLN A 187 12.91 -10.41 17.12
CA GLN A 187 11.50 -10.36 16.73
C GLN A 187 10.79 -9.07 17.22
N PHE A 188 11.54 -8.07 17.68
CA PHE A 188 11.00 -6.82 18.23
C PHE A 188 11.01 -5.72 17.19
N ARG A 189 9.86 -5.49 16.49
CA ARG A 189 9.82 -4.64 15.31
C ARG A 189 8.51 -3.85 15.11
N ASP A 190 8.50 -3.07 14.03
CA ASP A 190 7.36 -2.37 13.43
C ASP A 190 6.75 -1.30 14.35
N PRO A 191 7.52 -0.26 14.75
CA PRO A 191 7.02 0.77 15.63
C PRO A 191 6.04 1.69 14.87
N LYS A 192 4.80 1.76 15.35
CA LYS A 192 3.79 2.72 14.92
C LYS A 192 3.57 3.75 16.00
N VAL A 193 3.82 5.02 15.67
CA VAL A 193 3.71 6.14 16.61
C VAL A 193 2.54 7.03 16.24
N SER A 194 1.80 7.48 17.26
CA SER A 194 0.72 8.44 17.14
C SER A 194 0.67 9.35 18.36
N TRP A 195 0.04 10.54 18.22
CA TRP A 195 -0.19 11.42 19.35
C TRP A 195 -1.46 11.03 20.11
N TYR A 196 -1.32 10.66 21.39
CA TYR A 196 -2.47 10.40 22.26
C TYR A 196 -2.91 11.71 22.94
N ALA A 197 -3.88 12.39 22.34
CA ALA A 197 -4.31 13.72 22.75
C ALA A 197 -4.86 13.78 24.20
N PRO A 198 -5.66 12.80 24.68
CA PRO A 198 -6.17 12.86 26.06
C PRO A 198 -5.08 12.80 27.13
N GLY A 199 -3.98 12.07 26.86
CA GLY A 199 -2.86 11.92 27.79
C GLY A 199 -1.71 12.88 27.55
N HIS A 200 -1.72 13.66 26.46
CA HIS A 200 -0.65 14.58 26.04
C HIS A 200 0.73 13.92 25.91
N TYR A 201 0.79 12.74 25.27
CA TYR A 201 2.04 12.01 25.03
C TYR A 201 2.01 11.29 23.68
N TRP A 202 3.18 10.86 23.22
CA TRP A 202 3.34 9.98 22.07
C TRP A 202 3.11 8.54 22.48
N LEU A 203 2.22 7.85 21.78
CA LEU A 203 1.93 6.43 21.93
C LEU A 203 2.66 5.66 20.83
N MET A 204 3.38 4.60 21.18
CA MET A 204 3.96 3.65 20.23
C MET A 204 3.33 2.28 20.46
N THR A 205 2.91 1.64 19.37
CA THR A 205 2.69 0.19 19.31
C THR A 205 3.83 -0.45 18.54
N THR A 206 4.33 -1.61 18.99
CA THR A 206 5.36 -2.41 18.33
C THR A 206 5.14 -3.87 18.68
N VAL A 207 5.73 -4.83 17.97
CA VAL A 207 5.46 -6.25 18.20
C VAL A 207 6.70 -7.02 18.67
N VAL A 208 6.46 -8.06 19.49
CA VAL A 208 7.33 -9.23 19.56
C VAL A 208 6.65 -10.31 18.72
N ALA A 209 7.08 -10.40 17.47
CA ALA A 209 6.30 -11.00 16.39
C ALA A 209 5.99 -12.49 16.59
N ASP A 210 6.97 -13.30 17.00
CA ASP A 210 6.83 -14.73 17.24
C ASP A 210 6.12 -15.06 18.57
N ALA A 211 6.13 -14.10 19.52
CA ALA A 211 5.40 -14.21 20.77
C ALA A 211 3.92 -13.77 20.64
N HIS A 212 3.52 -13.19 19.50
CA HIS A 212 2.17 -12.64 19.27
C HIS A 212 1.77 -11.59 20.31
N VAL A 213 2.69 -10.67 20.59
CA VAL A 213 2.49 -9.60 21.58
C VAL A 213 2.66 -8.25 20.92
N VAL A 214 1.64 -7.41 20.99
CA VAL A 214 1.77 -5.97 20.71
C VAL A 214 2.13 -5.27 22.01
N LYS A 215 3.27 -4.61 22.03
CA LYS A 215 3.75 -3.83 23.17
C LYS A 215 3.38 -2.36 22.98
N LEU A 216 2.83 -1.73 24.02
CA LEU A 216 2.47 -0.33 24.04
C LEU A 216 3.47 0.43 24.91
N TYR A 217 3.94 1.57 24.39
CA TYR A 217 4.86 2.47 25.08
C TYR A 217 4.36 3.91 24.98
N ARG A 218 4.77 4.74 25.94
CA ARG A 218 4.58 6.19 25.91
C ARG A 218 5.89 6.94 25.92
N SER A 219 5.90 8.13 25.32
CA SER A 219 7.01 9.07 25.36
C SER A 219 6.50 10.51 25.40
N ASP A 220 7.19 11.38 26.12
CA ASP A 220 6.92 12.81 26.10
C ASP A 220 7.75 13.54 25.01
N ASP A 221 8.79 12.88 24.46
CA ASP A 221 9.80 13.48 23.60
C ASP A 221 10.22 12.65 22.36
N LEU A 222 9.54 11.53 22.09
CA LEU A 222 9.87 10.60 20.98
C LEU A 222 11.21 9.85 21.13
N ILE A 223 12.01 10.18 22.14
CA ILE A 223 13.35 9.63 22.39
C ILE A 223 13.33 8.64 23.54
N HIS A 224 12.70 9.03 24.65
CA HIS A 224 12.66 8.21 25.87
C HIS A 224 11.29 7.52 25.98
N TRP A 225 11.28 6.20 25.96
CA TRP A 225 10.06 5.39 25.92
C TRP A 225 9.86 4.63 27.22
N SER A 226 8.65 4.71 27.76
CA SER A 226 8.23 3.98 28.96
C SER A 226 7.15 2.97 28.61
N PHE A 227 7.30 1.74 29.07
CA PHE A 227 6.35 0.67 28.86
C PHE A 227 4.99 0.98 29.51
N LEU A 228 3.91 0.71 28.79
CA LEU A 228 2.54 0.84 29.28
C LEU A 228 1.91 -0.53 29.56
N SER A 229 1.75 -1.35 28.51
CA SER A 229 1.07 -2.64 28.60
C SER A 229 1.39 -3.52 27.39
N ASP A 230 1.00 -4.77 27.48
CA ASP A 230 0.97 -5.71 26.37
C ASP A 230 -0.46 -5.97 25.93
N PHE A 231 -0.66 -6.18 24.61
CA PHE A 231 -1.87 -6.77 24.05
C PHE A 231 -1.51 -8.10 23.40
N THR A 232 -2.20 -9.15 23.79
CA THR A 232 -2.13 -10.49 23.21
C THR A 232 -3.48 -11.19 23.35
N LEU A 233 -3.62 -12.34 22.75
CA LEU A 233 -4.80 -13.19 22.90
C LEU A 233 -4.50 -14.30 23.92
N PRO A 234 -5.46 -14.69 24.79
CA PRO A 234 -5.25 -15.73 25.81
C PRO A 234 -4.79 -17.07 25.24
N ASP A 235 -5.38 -17.46 24.11
CA ASP A 235 -5.02 -18.69 23.38
C ASP A 235 -4.74 -18.26 21.93
N VAL A 236 -3.47 -18.02 21.60
CA VAL A 236 -3.10 -17.67 20.23
C VAL A 236 -3.26 -18.90 19.33
N PRO A 237 -4.26 -18.92 18.44
CA PRO A 237 -4.66 -20.14 17.74
C PRO A 237 -3.75 -20.48 16.55
N HIS A 238 -2.80 -19.63 16.22
CA HIS A 238 -1.99 -19.67 15.01
C HIS A 238 -0.49 -19.74 15.35
N ALA A 239 -0.14 -20.65 16.24
CA ALA A 239 1.27 -20.89 16.57
C ALA A 239 2.11 -21.15 15.30
N GLY A 240 3.25 -20.46 15.20
CA GLY A 240 4.12 -20.48 14.02
C GLY A 240 3.85 -19.38 13.00
N ALA A 241 2.77 -18.60 13.12
CA ALA A 241 2.59 -17.33 12.40
C ALA A 241 3.38 -16.21 13.11
N LEU A 242 3.54 -15.09 12.44
CA LEU A 242 4.10 -13.86 12.99
C LEU A 242 3.02 -12.78 13.05
N TRP A 243 3.04 -11.98 14.10
CA TRP A 243 2.32 -10.72 14.15
C TRP A 243 3.24 -9.59 13.74
N GLU A 244 2.77 -8.70 12.86
CA GLU A 244 3.56 -7.61 12.30
C GLU A 244 2.71 -6.33 12.16
N MET A 245 3.36 -5.19 11.99
CA MET A 245 2.78 -3.90 11.63
C MET A 245 1.55 -3.52 12.47
N PRO A 246 1.66 -3.42 13.82
CA PRO A 246 0.53 -3.07 14.67
C PRO A 246 0.16 -1.59 14.50
N ASP A 247 -1.13 -1.28 14.42
CA ASP A 247 -1.61 0.10 14.37
C ASP A 247 -2.83 0.26 15.29
N LEU A 248 -2.83 1.25 16.18
CA LEU A 248 -3.92 1.51 17.13
C LEU A 248 -4.61 2.83 16.81
N VAL A 249 -5.81 2.74 16.23
CA VAL A 249 -6.49 3.84 15.56
C VAL A 249 -7.78 4.21 16.30
N PRO A 250 -7.97 5.48 16.76
CA PRO A 250 -9.24 5.94 17.30
C PRO A 250 -10.24 6.25 16.20
N LEU A 251 -11.46 5.72 16.31
CA LEU A 251 -12.53 5.92 15.33
C LEU A 251 -13.85 6.27 16.03
N PRO A 252 -14.58 7.31 15.56
CA PRO A 252 -15.93 7.58 16.03
C PRO A 252 -16.89 6.47 15.56
N LEU A 253 -17.59 5.84 16.49
CA LEU A 253 -18.63 4.87 16.16
C LEU A 253 -19.83 5.61 15.55
N ASP A 254 -20.26 5.16 14.36
CA ASP A 254 -21.36 5.76 13.58
C ASP A 254 -21.17 7.27 13.27
N GLY A 255 -19.92 7.75 13.35
CA GLY A 255 -19.59 9.16 13.16
C GLY A 255 -19.82 10.04 14.41
N ASP A 256 -20.23 9.47 15.54
CA ASP A 256 -20.37 10.24 16.79
C ASP A 256 -19.00 10.47 17.45
N VAL A 257 -18.45 11.67 17.30
CA VAL A 257 -17.15 12.08 17.87
C VAL A 257 -17.09 12.03 19.42
N ARG A 258 -18.23 11.86 20.10
CA ARG A 258 -18.31 11.67 21.55
C ARG A 258 -18.19 10.18 21.94
N HIS A 259 -18.34 9.30 20.97
CA HIS A 259 -18.28 7.85 21.18
C HIS A 259 -17.12 7.27 20.35
N ILE A 260 -15.92 7.40 20.87
CA ILE A 260 -14.69 6.88 20.23
C ILE A 260 -14.45 5.45 20.68
N LYS A 261 -14.29 4.56 19.72
CA LYS A 261 -13.71 3.24 19.91
C LYS A 261 -12.31 3.19 19.32
N TRP A 262 -11.53 2.26 19.78
CA TRP A 262 -10.19 2.03 19.25
C TRP A 262 -10.14 0.75 18.44
N VAL A 263 -9.41 0.79 17.35
CA VAL A 263 -9.21 -0.35 16.47
C VAL A 263 -7.73 -0.72 16.49
N MET A 264 -7.41 -1.90 17.01
CA MET A 264 -6.09 -2.49 16.94
C MET A 264 -6.02 -3.30 15.64
N ILE A 265 -5.20 -2.88 14.69
CA ILE A 265 -4.87 -3.61 13.47
C ILE A 265 -3.62 -4.44 13.77
N VAL A 266 -3.61 -5.70 13.34
CA VAL A 266 -2.46 -6.60 13.42
C VAL A 266 -2.38 -7.38 12.13
N ASN A 267 -1.25 -7.34 11.47
CA ASN A 267 -1.00 -8.14 10.27
C ASN A 267 -0.41 -9.50 10.69
N VAL A 268 -0.82 -10.56 10.02
CA VAL A 268 -0.43 -11.93 10.36
C VAL A 268 0.07 -12.69 9.14
N ASN A 269 1.16 -13.45 9.30
CA ASN A 269 1.74 -14.27 8.24
C ASN A 269 2.47 -15.51 8.82
N PRO A 270 2.20 -16.74 8.30
CA PRO A 270 1.01 -17.11 7.53
C PRO A 270 -0.23 -17.17 8.41
N TRP A 271 -1.37 -17.52 7.93
CA TRP A 271 -2.63 -17.80 8.66
C TRP A 271 -3.76 -16.80 8.38
N SER A 272 -3.76 -16.07 7.26
CA SER A 272 -4.88 -15.20 6.93
C SER A 272 -6.13 -15.98 6.48
N ILE A 273 -7.26 -15.29 6.41
CA ILE A 273 -8.53 -15.83 5.89
C ILE A 273 -8.40 -16.32 4.44
N ALA A 274 -7.54 -15.67 3.65
CA ALA A 274 -7.28 -16.04 2.26
C ALA A 274 -6.10 -17.01 2.10
N GLY A 275 -5.44 -17.37 3.21
CA GLY A 275 -4.16 -18.09 3.23
C GLY A 275 -2.97 -17.14 3.12
N GLY A 276 -1.81 -17.54 3.66
CA GLY A 276 -0.62 -16.69 3.74
C GLY A 276 -0.85 -15.43 4.57
N SER A 277 -0.54 -14.28 4.00
CA SER A 277 -0.54 -12.98 4.67
C SER A 277 -1.91 -12.30 4.70
N GLY A 278 -2.22 -11.54 5.77
CA GLY A 278 -3.44 -10.73 5.84
C GLY A 278 -3.48 -9.81 7.06
N ALA A 279 -4.44 -8.91 7.09
CA ALA A 279 -4.60 -7.91 8.15
C ALA A 279 -5.89 -8.15 8.93
N MET A 280 -5.77 -8.55 10.20
CA MET A 280 -6.89 -8.69 11.13
C MET A 280 -7.05 -7.45 12.00
N TYR A 281 -8.22 -7.27 12.61
CA TYR A 281 -8.46 -6.15 13.53
C TYR A 281 -9.32 -6.53 14.73
N PHE A 282 -9.13 -5.76 15.79
CA PHE A 282 -9.90 -5.84 17.03
C PHE A 282 -10.49 -4.46 17.34
N VAL A 283 -11.78 -4.42 17.70
CA VAL A 283 -12.42 -3.21 18.19
C VAL A 283 -12.49 -3.27 19.70
N GLY A 284 -12.21 -2.16 20.37
CA GLY A 284 -12.18 -2.09 21.82
C GLY A 284 -12.06 -0.67 22.37
N ASP A 285 -11.60 -0.58 23.59
CA ASP A 285 -11.36 0.67 24.30
C ASP A 285 -9.87 0.80 24.67
N PHE A 286 -9.36 2.03 24.67
CA PHE A 286 -8.02 2.35 25.15
C PHE A 286 -8.11 3.44 26.22
N ASP A 287 -7.69 3.12 27.43
CA ASP A 287 -7.80 4.00 28.61
C ASP A 287 -6.59 4.94 28.79
N GLY A 288 -5.67 4.97 27.82
CA GLY A 288 -4.40 5.68 27.88
C GLY A 288 -3.25 4.81 28.38
N ARG A 289 -3.50 3.55 28.72
CA ARG A 289 -2.51 2.60 29.17
C ARG A 289 -2.68 1.22 28.53
N THR A 290 -3.91 0.73 28.49
CA THR A 290 -4.23 -0.64 28.08
C THR A 290 -5.31 -0.63 27.02
N PHE A 291 -5.10 -1.40 25.95
CA PHE A 291 -6.14 -1.70 24.97
C PHE A 291 -6.90 -2.95 25.41
N THR A 292 -8.22 -2.83 25.52
CA THR A 292 -9.13 -3.92 25.89
C THR A 292 -10.10 -4.17 24.75
N PRO A 293 -10.03 -5.33 24.05
CA PRO A 293 -10.97 -5.62 22.97
C PRO A 293 -12.38 -5.90 23.49
N ASP A 294 -13.42 -5.43 22.77
CA ASP A 294 -14.84 -5.69 23.09
C ASP A 294 -15.18 -7.18 23.08
N ARG A 295 -14.47 -7.92 22.22
CA ARG A 295 -14.60 -9.38 22.11
C ARG A 295 -13.22 -10.00 22.07
N VAL A 296 -13.02 -10.95 22.94
CA VAL A 296 -11.88 -11.88 22.81
C VAL A 296 -12.28 -12.87 21.70
N ALA A 297 -11.41 -13.07 20.73
CA ALA A 297 -11.64 -14.09 19.72
C ALA A 297 -11.82 -15.44 20.41
N PRO A 298 -12.85 -16.22 20.03
CA PRO A 298 -13.07 -17.52 20.66
C PRO A 298 -11.86 -18.43 20.41
N ALA A 299 -11.55 -19.27 21.38
CA ALA A 299 -10.49 -20.27 21.24
C ALA A 299 -10.69 -21.11 19.97
N GLY A 300 -9.61 -21.39 19.24
CA GLY A 300 -9.63 -22.20 18.03
C GLY A 300 -8.88 -21.54 16.85
N SER A 301 -8.38 -22.38 15.95
CA SER A 301 -7.46 -22.00 14.87
C SER A 301 -8.14 -21.62 13.55
N ASP A 302 -9.45 -21.37 13.55
CA ASP A 302 -10.19 -21.02 12.33
C ASP A 302 -10.11 -19.51 12.04
N PRO A 303 -9.43 -19.06 10.96
CA PRO A 303 -9.36 -17.65 10.58
C PRO A 303 -10.72 -16.99 10.39
N ALA A 304 -11.76 -17.73 10.02
CA ALA A 304 -13.13 -17.20 9.83
C ALA A 304 -13.75 -16.62 11.12
N ARG A 305 -13.18 -16.92 12.28
CA ARG A 305 -13.62 -16.37 13.57
C ARG A 305 -13.10 -14.98 13.88
N PHE A 306 -12.11 -14.53 13.12
CA PHE A 306 -11.48 -13.21 13.25
C PHE A 306 -12.10 -12.23 12.27
N ARG A 307 -11.83 -10.94 12.50
CA ARG A 307 -12.25 -9.86 11.62
C ARG A 307 -11.07 -9.42 10.78
N TRP A 308 -11.28 -9.30 9.49
CA TRP A 308 -10.27 -8.96 8.51
C TRP A 308 -10.58 -7.63 7.84
N LEU A 309 -9.56 -6.81 7.58
CA LEU A 309 -9.70 -5.58 6.81
C LEU A 309 -10.00 -5.89 5.35
N ASP A 310 -9.47 -7.01 4.86
CA ASP A 310 -9.63 -7.47 3.50
C ASP A 310 -9.73 -9.01 3.48
N HIS A 311 -10.49 -9.56 2.57
CA HIS A 311 -10.73 -11.00 2.44
C HIS A 311 -10.09 -11.60 1.18
N GLY A 312 -9.43 -10.77 0.35
CA GLY A 312 -8.56 -11.22 -0.74
C GLY A 312 -7.18 -11.62 -0.24
N ALA A 313 -6.36 -12.15 -1.13
CA ALA A 313 -5.04 -12.64 -0.75
C ALA A 313 -3.96 -11.55 -0.72
N ASP A 314 -4.18 -10.41 -1.37
CA ASP A 314 -3.13 -9.43 -1.62
C ASP A 314 -3.35 -8.12 -0.84
N PHE A 315 -3.48 -8.25 0.49
CA PHE A 315 -3.62 -7.13 1.40
C PHE A 315 -2.85 -7.40 2.70
N TYR A 316 -1.65 -6.85 2.80
CA TYR A 316 -0.77 -7.08 3.94
C TYR A 316 -0.01 -5.82 4.38
N ALA A 317 0.55 -5.85 5.60
CA ALA A 317 1.31 -4.76 6.20
C ALA A 317 0.55 -3.43 6.19
N ALA A 318 -0.77 -3.49 6.42
CA ALA A 318 -1.64 -2.33 6.43
C ALA A 318 -1.26 -1.35 7.54
N GLY A 319 -1.14 -0.07 7.20
CA GLY A 319 -0.90 1.01 8.14
C GLY A 319 -1.65 2.28 7.75
N THR A 320 -1.90 3.16 8.74
CA THR A 320 -2.58 4.44 8.53
C THR A 320 -1.62 5.59 8.37
N PHE A 321 -2.00 6.60 7.60
CA PHE A 321 -1.27 7.88 7.52
C PHE A 321 -1.43 8.68 8.79
N SER A 322 -0.35 9.28 9.25
CA SER A 322 -0.33 10.26 10.34
C SER A 322 -0.62 11.67 9.80
N GLY A 323 -1.40 12.47 10.54
CA GLY A 323 -1.61 13.90 10.26
C GLY A 323 -2.45 14.21 9.03
N THR A 324 -3.23 13.26 8.50
CA THR A 324 -4.08 13.48 7.31
C THR A 324 -5.13 14.56 7.55
N PRO A 325 -5.45 15.38 6.54
CA PRO A 325 -6.61 16.25 6.60
C PRO A 325 -7.90 15.41 6.62
N GLY A 326 -8.91 15.89 7.34
CA GLY A 326 -10.20 15.22 7.48
C GLY A 326 -10.34 14.41 8.77
N THR A 327 -11.46 13.71 8.90
CA THR A 327 -11.85 13.01 10.13
C THR A 327 -11.73 11.49 10.02
N ARG A 328 -11.47 10.97 8.83
CA ARG A 328 -11.31 9.53 8.60
C ARG A 328 -9.84 9.20 8.35
N PRO A 329 -9.26 8.28 9.12
CA PRO A 329 -7.93 7.77 8.83
C PRO A 329 -7.88 7.15 7.44
N VAL A 330 -6.78 7.41 6.74
CA VAL A 330 -6.48 6.79 5.43
C VAL A 330 -5.44 5.72 5.67
N ALA A 331 -5.73 4.50 5.24
CA ALA A 331 -4.83 3.35 5.29
C ALA A 331 -4.37 2.97 3.88
N ILE A 332 -3.21 2.33 3.82
CA ILE A 332 -2.68 1.70 2.61
C ILE A 332 -1.98 0.40 3.01
N ALA A 333 -1.95 -0.59 2.12
CA ALA A 333 -1.33 -1.89 2.40
C ALA A 333 -0.40 -2.31 1.25
N TRP A 334 0.46 -3.26 1.49
CA TRP A 334 1.20 -3.97 0.46
C TRP A 334 0.26 -4.93 -0.29
N MET A 335 0.13 -4.73 -1.59
CA MET A 335 -0.69 -5.57 -2.45
C MET A 335 0.15 -6.75 -2.94
N SER A 336 0.31 -7.71 -2.06
CA SER A 336 0.98 -9.00 -2.31
C SER A 336 0.77 -9.96 -1.13
N ASN A 337 1.36 -11.17 -1.23
CA ASN A 337 1.28 -12.22 -0.22
C ASN A 337 2.61 -12.96 -0.13
N TRP A 338 3.12 -13.17 1.07
CA TRP A 338 4.40 -13.85 1.28
C TRP A 338 4.45 -15.28 0.72
N ASP A 339 3.29 -15.95 0.53
CA ASP A 339 3.22 -17.29 -0.07
C ASP A 339 3.82 -17.33 -1.49
N TYR A 340 3.80 -16.20 -2.21
CA TYR A 340 4.24 -16.14 -3.61
C TYR A 340 4.92 -14.85 -4.05
N ALA A 341 5.07 -13.87 -3.17
CA ALA A 341 5.60 -12.55 -3.54
C ALA A 341 6.93 -12.60 -4.31
N ALA A 342 7.85 -13.51 -3.92
CA ALA A 342 9.12 -13.69 -4.61
C ALA A 342 9.00 -14.29 -6.02
N LYS A 343 7.81 -14.79 -6.39
CA LYS A 343 7.58 -15.51 -7.66
C LYS A 343 6.64 -14.78 -8.62
N VAL A 344 6.02 -13.66 -8.19
CA VAL A 344 5.12 -12.91 -9.09
C VAL A 344 5.84 -12.54 -10.41
N PRO A 345 5.14 -12.64 -11.56
CA PRO A 345 5.80 -12.56 -12.87
C PRO A 345 6.08 -11.12 -13.33
N THR A 346 6.30 -10.18 -12.39
CA THR A 346 6.57 -8.78 -12.71
C THR A 346 8.06 -8.45 -12.74
N THR A 347 8.48 -7.66 -13.71
CA THR A 347 9.84 -7.15 -13.88
C THR A 347 9.81 -5.82 -14.66
N PRO A 348 10.70 -4.84 -14.40
CA PRO A 348 11.82 -4.82 -13.45
C PRO A 348 11.43 -4.43 -12.01
N TRP A 349 10.15 -4.37 -11.66
CA TRP A 349 9.62 -4.09 -10.32
C TRP A 349 8.96 -5.33 -9.71
N ARG A 350 8.84 -5.35 -8.39
CA ARG A 350 8.08 -6.38 -7.67
C ARG A 350 7.44 -5.78 -6.42
N GLY A 351 6.13 -6.00 -6.25
CA GLY A 351 5.31 -5.38 -5.21
C GLY A 351 4.63 -4.09 -5.69
N ALA A 352 3.50 -3.79 -5.09
CA ALA A 352 2.72 -2.56 -5.27
C ALA A 352 1.98 -2.26 -3.96
N THR A 353 1.44 -1.05 -3.82
CA THR A 353 0.46 -0.76 -2.75
C THR A 353 -0.95 -1.03 -3.25
N THR A 354 -1.89 -1.22 -2.32
CA THR A 354 -3.34 -1.14 -2.60
C THR A 354 -3.76 0.29 -2.92
N LEU A 355 -5.00 0.53 -3.32
CA LEU A 355 -5.59 1.86 -3.24
C LEU A 355 -5.51 2.37 -1.79
N PRO A 356 -5.27 3.66 -1.57
CA PRO A 356 -5.53 4.30 -0.28
C PRO A 356 -7.01 4.18 0.08
N ARG A 357 -7.30 3.81 1.34
CA ARG A 357 -8.65 3.51 1.83
C ARG A 357 -8.99 4.31 3.07
N GLU A 358 -10.19 4.87 3.13
CA GLU A 358 -10.74 5.43 4.35
C GLU A 358 -11.29 4.35 5.27
N LEU A 359 -11.02 4.50 6.56
CA LEU A 359 -11.53 3.64 7.62
C LEU A 359 -12.66 4.35 8.36
N ALA A 360 -13.77 3.64 8.57
CA ALA A 360 -14.86 4.10 9.41
C ALA A 360 -15.37 2.96 10.28
N LEU A 361 -15.86 3.29 11.47
CA LEU A 361 -16.46 2.31 12.37
C LEU A 361 -17.99 2.50 12.39
N LYS A 362 -18.72 1.44 12.10
CA LYS A 362 -20.18 1.45 12.06
C LYS A 362 -20.79 0.31 12.85
N THR A 363 -21.96 0.53 13.40
CA THR A 363 -22.79 -0.51 13.99
C THR A 363 -23.42 -1.34 12.88
N ILE A 364 -22.99 -2.59 12.73
CA ILE A 364 -23.50 -3.56 11.75
C ILE A 364 -23.95 -4.81 12.51
N ASP A 365 -25.18 -5.21 12.34
CA ASP A 365 -25.79 -6.35 13.03
C ASP A 365 -25.65 -6.24 14.58
N GLY A 366 -25.74 -5.01 15.12
CA GLY A 366 -25.64 -4.74 16.54
C GLY A 366 -24.21 -4.67 17.11
N GLU A 367 -23.18 -4.81 16.28
CA GLU A 367 -21.77 -4.78 16.71
C GLU A 367 -20.97 -3.73 15.97
N PRO A 368 -19.99 -3.06 16.62
CA PRO A 368 -19.05 -2.20 15.93
C PRO A 368 -18.22 -2.99 14.92
N ARG A 369 -18.24 -2.56 13.67
CA ARG A 369 -17.51 -3.18 12.56
C ARG A 369 -16.76 -2.13 11.75
N LEU A 370 -15.55 -2.45 11.34
CA LEU A 370 -14.78 -1.60 10.42
C LEU A 370 -15.41 -1.66 9.03
N VAL A 371 -15.54 -0.49 8.41
CA VAL A 371 -15.96 -0.30 7.02
C VAL A 371 -14.78 0.33 6.28
N VAL A 372 -14.46 -0.23 5.13
CA VAL A 372 -13.26 0.13 4.35
C VAL A 372 -13.68 0.51 2.95
N THR A 373 -13.49 1.77 2.55
CA THR A 373 -13.85 2.26 1.22
C THR A 373 -12.63 2.86 0.53
N PRO A 374 -12.59 2.98 -0.80
CA PRO A 374 -11.60 3.82 -1.46
C PRO A 374 -11.56 5.20 -0.81
N ALA A 375 -10.40 5.85 -0.80
CA ALA A 375 -10.29 7.20 -0.25
C ALA A 375 -11.13 8.19 -1.07
N ALA A 376 -11.79 9.15 -0.42
CA ALA A 376 -12.64 10.14 -1.08
C ALA A 376 -11.90 10.92 -2.19
N ALA A 377 -10.59 11.08 -2.07
CA ALA A 377 -9.77 11.69 -3.11
C ALA A 377 -9.75 10.85 -4.41
N PHE A 378 -9.72 9.52 -4.29
CA PHE A 378 -9.84 8.62 -5.45
C PHE A 378 -11.23 8.73 -6.08
N ASP A 379 -12.29 8.71 -5.27
CA ASP A 379 -13.66 8.85 -5.75
C ASP A 379 -13.85 10.16 -6.53
N ALA A 380 -13.41 11.28 -5.96
CA ALA A 380 -13.50 12.59 -6.61
C ALA A 380 -12.71 12.66 -7.94
N TRP A 381 -11.54 12.00 -7.98
CA TRP A 381 -10.77 11.90 -9.22
C TRP A 381 -11.45 11.02 -10.26
N ALA A 382 -12.00 9.87 -9.86
CA ALA A 382 -12.67 8.91 -10.74
C ALA A 382 -13.98 9.46 -11.29
N ASP A 383 -14.77 10.19 -10.50
CA ASP A 383 -16.04 10.79 -10.91
C ASP A 383 -15.87 11.85 -12.02
N GLY A 384 -14.68 12.44 -12.14
CA GLY A 384 -14.33 13.36 -13.22
C GLY A 384 -13.95 12.69 -14.55
N ARG A 385 -14.00 11.35 -14.63
CA ARG A 385 -13.57 10.58 -15.81
C ARG A 385 -14.74 10.13 -16.69
N PRO A 386 -14.48 9.82 -17.98
CA PRO A 386 -15.53 9.34 -18.88
C PRO A 386 -16.15 8.04 -18.36
N ALA A 387 -17.46 8.00 -18.30
CA ALA A 387 -18.21 6.84 -17.82
C ALA A 387 -19.26 6.39 -18.83
N VAL A 388 -19.47 5.08 -18.92
CA VAL A 388 -20.54 4.43 -19.67
C VAL A 388 -21.59 3.95 -18.67
N HIS A 389 -22.83 4.41 -18.86
CA HIS A 389 -23.95 3.98 -18.05
C HIS A 389 -24.76 2.95 -18.85
N GLU A 390 -24.80 1.72 -18.36
CA GLU A 390 -25.67 0.69 -18.91
C GLU A 390 -27.07 0.82 -18.29
N GLY A 391 -28.10 0.63 -19.09
CA GLY A 391 -29.46 0.54 -18.56
C GLY A 391 -29.65 -0.67 -17.63
N GLU A 392 -30.83 -0.80 -17.04
CA GLU A 392 -31.15 -2.00 -16.27
C GLU A 392 -31.06 -3.24 -17.16
N LEU A 393 -30.26 -4.23 -16.71
CA LEU A 393 -30.03 -5.47 -17.42
C LEU A 393 -30.66 -6.63 -16.66
N ALA A 394 -31.58 -7.33 -17.31
CA ALA A 394 -32.09 -8.61 -16.83
C ALA A 394 -31.34 -9.75 -17.56
N VAL A 395 -30.74 -10.65 -16.80
CA VAL A 395 -29.99 -11.79 -17.32
C VAL A 395 -30.58 -13.08 -16.73
N GLU A 396 -30.87 -14.05 -17.59
CA GLU A 396 -31.47 -15.32 -17.20
C GLU A 396 -30.63 -16.49 -17.72
N SER A 397 -30.00 -17.21 -16.82
CA SER A 397 -29.17 -18.40 -17.08
C SER A 397 -28.18 -18.20 -18.22
N ALA A 398 -27.53 -17.02 -18.27
CA ALA A 398 -26.64 -16.62 -19.37
C ALA A 398 -25.50 -15.73 -18.87
N THR A 399 -24.48 -15.58 -19.73
CA THR A 399 -23.47 -14.51 -19.63
C THR A 399 -23.72 -13.49 -20.73
N ARG A 400 -23.77 -12.21 -20.38
CA ARG A 400 -23.96 -11.09 -21.30
C ARG A 400 -22.76 -10.16 -21.23
N GLU A 401 -22.02 -10.08 -22.32
CA GLU A 401 -20.97 -9.07 -22.49
C GLU A 401 -21.59 -7.67 -22.56
N LEU A 402 -20.98 -6.71 -21.90
CA LEU A 402 -21.39 -5.30 -21.96
C LEU A 402 -21.02 -4.67 -23.30
N SER A 403 -21.48 -3.47 -23.53
CA SER A 403 -21.23 -2.74 -24.78
C SER A 403 -19.72 -2.56 -25.04
N ALA A 404 -19.33 -2.41 -26.30
CA ALA A 404 -17.92 -2.19 -26.65
C ALA A 404 -17.34 -0.90 -26.04
N ALA A 405 -18.17 0.05 -25.66
CA ALA A 405 -17.77 1.28 -25.00
C ALA A 405 -17.26 1.05 -23.56
N THR A 406 -17.59 -0.11 -22.94
CA THR A 406 -17.12 -0.47 -21.60
C THR A 406 -15.77 -1.18 -21.61
N ARG A 407 -15.15 -1.43 -22.77
CA ARG A 407 -13.85 -2.10 -22.85
C ARG A 407 -12.75 -1.25 -22.25
N GLY A 408 -11.87 -1.87 -21.51
CA GLY A 408 -10.72 -1.23 -20.89
C GLY A 408 -10.00 -2.14 -19.90
N VAL A 409 -8.82 -1.75 -19.53
CA VAL A 409 -7.96 -2.51 -18.60
C VAL A 409 -7.76 -1.81 -17.26
N VAL A 410 -8.16 -0.52 -17.17
CA VAL A 410 -8.12 0.27 -15.93
C VAL A 410 -9.47 0.96 -15.76
N GLN A 411 -10.26 0.49 -14.81
CA GLN A 411 -11.68 0.84 -14.70
C GLN A 411 -12.18 0.88 -13.27
N ARG A 412 -13.17 1.75 -13.01
CA ARG A 412 -14.05 1.66 -11.84
C ARG A 412 -15.42 1.19 -12.31
N ILE A 413 -15.96 0.17 -11.70
CA ILE A 413 -17.27 -0.40 -12.03
C ILE A 413 -18.14 -0.34 -10.79
N THR A 414 -19.31 0.32 -10.90
CA THR A 414 -20.32 0.31 -9.84
C THR A 414 -21.58 -0.39 -10.34
N VAL A 415 -22.21 -1.20 -9.48
CA VAL A 415 -23.42 -1.93 -9.85
C VAL A 415 -24.20 -2.34 -8.61
N THR A 416 -25.53 -2.40 -8.74
CA THR A 416 -26.44 -3.05 -7.80
C THR A 416 -27.00 -4.31 -8.44
N ILE A 417 -26.81 -5.46 -7.78
CA ILE A 417 -27.26 -6.77 -8.24
C ILE A 417 -28.42 -7.23 -7.37
N ALA A 418 -29.56 -7.54 -7.98
CA ALA A 418 -30.64 -8.27 -7.35
C ALA A 418 -30.64 -9.71 -7.91
N PRO A 419 -30.15 -10.70 -7.17
CA PRO A 419 -30.00 -12.07 -7.68
C PRO A 419 -31.34 -12.76 -7.99
N GLN A 420 -32.44 -12.30 -7.38
CA GLN A 420 -33.78 -12.83 -7.57
C GLN A 420 -33.83 -14.37 -7.40
N ARG A 421 -33.97 -15.13 -8.52
CA ARG A 421 -34.00 -16.59 -8.54
C ARG A 421 -32.73 -17.24 -9.05
N ALA A 422 -31.72 -16.46 -9.42
CA ALA A 422 -30.44 -16.99 -9.84
C ALA A 422 -29.75 -17.70 -8.66
N ALA A 423 -29.21 -18.88 -8.89
CA ALA A 423 -28.37 -19.56 -7.91
C ALA A 423 -27.07 -18.80 -7.70
N ARG A 424 -26.49 -18.27 -8.77
CA ARG A 424 -25.32 -17.39 -8.74
C ARG A 424 -25.49 -16.22 -9.71
N ALA A 425 -25.02 -15.03 -9.33
CA ALA A 425 -25.01 -13.85 -10.19
C ALA A 425 -23.75 -13.03 -9.92
N GLY A 426 -23.27 -12.28 -10.93
CA GLY A 426 -22.09 -11.46 -10.75
C GLY A 426 -21.53 -10.87 -12.03
N LEU A 427 -20.24 -10.51 -11.95
CA LEU A 427 -19.49 -9.92 -13.07
C LEU A 427 -18.28 -10.77 -13.43
N ILE A 428 -17.83 -10.59 -14.66
CA ILE A 428 -16.52 -11.07 -15.14
C ILE A 428 -15.78 -9.85 -15.66
N VAL A 429 -14.67 -9.49 -15.06
CA VAL A 429 -13.80 -8.41 -15.48
C VAL A 429 -12.52 -8.97 -16.09
N ARG A 430 -11.77 -8.17 -16.84
CA ARG A 430 -10.57 -8.62 -17.56
C ARG A 430 -10.85 -9.89 -18.37
N ARG A 431 -12.00 -9.91 -19.04
CA ARG A 431 -12.45 -11.05 -19.84
C ARG A 431 -11.85 -10.98 -21.25
N SER A 432 -11.24 -12.09 -21.71
CA SER A 432 -10.78 -12.25 -23.09
C SER A 432 -11.94 -12.44 -24.07
N ALA A 433 -11.67 -12.23 -25.35
CA ALA A 433 -12.66 -12.36 -26.43
C ALA A 433 -13.21 -13.79 -26.54
N ASP A 434 -12.38 -14.80 -26.31
CA ASP A 434 -12.78 -16.23 -26.34
C ASP A 434 -13.39 -16.70 -25.01
N GLY A 435 -13.42 -15.83 -24.00
CA GLY A 435 -14.01 -16.10 -22.69
C GLY A 435 -13.23 -17.06 -21.79
N LYS A 436 -12.00 -17.44 -22.16
CA LYS A 436 -11.19 -18.37 -21.37
C LYS A 436 -10.45 -17.69 -20.22
N THR A 437 -10.14 -16.40 -20.37
CA THR A 437 -9.54 -15.58 -19.31
C THR A 437 -10.60 -14.64 -18.75
N GLY A 438 -10.59 -14.44 -17.43
CA GLY A 438 -11.42 -13.47 -16.74
C GLY A 438 -11.39 -13.68 -15.24
N THR A 439 -11.50 -12.59 -14.50
CA THR A 439 -11.65 -12.59 -13.04
C THR A 439 -13.15 -12.50 -12.72
N ARG A 440 -13.64 -13.45 -11.93
CA ARG A 440 -15.08 -13.53 -11.63
C ARG A 440 -15.37 -12.99 -10.24
N ILE A 441 -16.36 -12.13 -10.14
CA ILE A 441 -16.95 -11.66 -8.88
C ILE A 441 -18.33 -12.32 -8.81
N VAL A 442 -18.49 -13.29 -7.90
CA VAL A 442 -19.64 -14.20 -7.86
C VAL A 442 -20.38 -14.07 -6.54
N TYR A 443 -21.67 -13.82 -6.59
CA TYR A 443 -22.56 -13.98 -5.44
C TYR A 443 -23.32 -15.32 -5.52
N ASP A 444 -23.15 -16.17 -4.50
CA ASP A 444 -23.91 -17.41 -4.33
C ASP A 444 -25.10 -17.15 -3.41
N THR A 445 -26.30 -17.28 -3.95
CA THR A 445 -27.55 -16.92 -3.25
C THR A 445 -27.86 -17.89 -2.11
N ALA A 446 -27.59 -19.19 -2.31
CA ALA A 446 -27.86 -20.21 -1.31
C ALA A 446 -26.89 -20.17 -0.14
N LYS A 447 -25.61 -19.97 -0.45
CA LYS A 447 -24.54 -19.86 0.55
C LYS A 447 -24.49 -18.47 1.20
N ARG A 448 -25.04 -17.45 0.53
CA ARG A 448 -24.96 -16.03 0.92
C ARG A 448 -23.51 -15.55 1.00
N THR A 449 -22.71 -15.96 0.02
CA THR A 449 -21.28 -15.63 -0.05
C THR A 449 -20.96 -14.78 -1.27
N LEU A 450 -20.00 -13.87 -1.12
CA LEU A 450 -19.32 -13.19 -2.21
C LEU A 450 -17.97 -13.87 -2.43
N THR A 451 -17.65 -14.16 -3.69
CA THR A 451 -16.40 -14.79 -4.12
C THR A 451 -15.68 -13.91 -5.11
N LEU A 452 -14.40 -13.67 -4.90
CA LEU A 452 -13.46 -13.19 -5.92
C LEU A 452 -12.66 -14.39 -6.42
N ASP A 453 -12.93 -14.81 -7.66
CA ASP A 453 -12.33 -15.99 -8.29
C ASP A 453 -11.33 -15.56 -9.36
N ARG A 454 -10.04 -15.75 -9.07
CA ARG A 454 -8.92 -15.48 -9.98
C ARG A 454 -8.33 -16.73 -10.64
N SER A 455 -8.98 -17.87 -10.55
CA SER A 455 -8.48 -19.14 -11.06
C SER A 455 -8.25 -19.15 -12.58
N GLN A 456 -8.95 -18.26 -13.30
CA GLN A 456 -8.83 -18.08 -14.76
C GLN A 456 -8.35 -16.67 -15.15
N SER A 457 -7.60 -15.99 -14.27
CA SER A 457 -7.22 -14.57 -14.43
C SER A 457 -5.89 -14.35 -15.16
N GLY A 458 -5.48 -15.28 -16.02
CA GLY A 458 -4.26 -15.18 -16.81
C GLY A 458 -3.10 -16.02 -16.27
N GLU A 459 -1.89 -15.44 -16.21
CA GLU A 459 -0.71 -16.17 -15.73
C GLU A 459 -0.83 -16.47 -14.23
N ALA A 460 -0.90 -17.76 -13.89
CA ALA A 460 -1.13 -18.19 -12.51
C ALA A 460 -0.24 -19.37 -12.09
N ASN A 461 0.60 -19.89 -12.99
CA ASN A 461 1.38 -21.12 -12.79
C ASN A 461 2.69 -20.89 -12.04
N PHE A 462 3.03 -19.63 -11.71
CA PHE A 462 4.28 -19.29 -11.01
C PHE A 462 4.31 -19.74 -9.54
N ALA A 463 3.14 -19.95 -8.92
CA ALA A 463 3.03 -20.48 -7.56
C ALA A 463 1.74 -21.27 -7.37
N GLY A 464 1.84 -22.46 -6.77
CA GLY A 464 0.68 -23.34 -6.53
C GLY A 464 -0.35 -22.78 -5.53
N THR A 465 0.02 -21.75 -4.77
CA THR A 465 -0.84 -21.06 -3.82
C THR A 465 -1.56 -19.85 -4.42
N PHE A 466 -1.25 -19.47 -5.66
CA PHE A 466 -1.78 -18.25 -6.29
C PHE A 466 -3.20 -18.42 -6.84
N SER A 467 -3.47 -19.49 -7.59
CA SER A 467 -4.75 -19.69 -8.28
C SER A 467 -5.82 -20.17 -7.30
N ARG A 468 -6.60 -19.24 -6.72
CA ARG A 468 -7.61 -19.53 -5.68
C ARG A 468 -8.87 -18.70 -5.85
N GLU A 469 -9.93 -19.17 -5.19
CA GLU A 469 -11.13 -18.40 -4.90
C GLU A 469 -11.03 -17.85 -3.49
N HIS A 470 -11.36 -16.56 -3.30
CA HIS A 470 -11.46 -15.93 -2.00
C HIS A 470 -12.92 -15.66 -1.69
N ILE A 471 -13.42 -16.27 -0.61
CA ILE A 471 -14.84 -16.37 -0.29
C ILE A 471 -15.11 -15.68 1.05
N VAL A 472 -16.16 -14.87 1.10
CA VAL A 472 -16.61 -14.21 2.32
C VAL A 472 -18.12 -14.29 2.48
N ASP A 473 -18.58 -14.50 3.72
CA ASP A 473 -19.99 -14.41 4.06
C ASP A 473 -20.49 -12.97 3.92
N LEU A 474 -21.52 -12.78 3.10
CA LEU A 474 -22.10 -11.46 2.86
C LEU A 474 -23.62 -11.57 2.62
N PRO A 475 -24.44 -11.34 3.63
CA PRO A 475 -25.89 -11.23 3.43
C PRO A 475 -26.26 -10.08 2.51
N LEU A 476 -27.27 -10.28 1.67
CA LEU A 476 -27.87 -9.21 0.88
C LEU A 476 -28.49 -8.14 1.80
N GLU A 477 -28.38 -6.89 1.41
CA GLU A 477 -29.09 -5.77 2.05
C GLU A 477 -30.35 -5.47 1.23
N HIS A 478 -31.52 -5.64 1.85
CA HIS A 478 -32.82 -5.49 1.16
C HIS A 478 -32.94 -6.30 -0.14
N GLY A 479 -32.36 -7.51 -0.17
CA GLY A 479 -32.38 -8.39 -1.33
C GLY A 479 -31.40 -7.99 -2.45
N GLN A 480 -30.49 -7.09 -2.19
CA GLN A 480 -29.53 -6.53 -3.16
C GLN A 480 -28.09 -6.62 -2.65
N LEU A 481 -27.17 -6.69 -3.59
CA LEU A 481 -25.72 -6.58 -3.41
C LEU A 481 -25.24 -5.34 -4.18
N ARG A 482 -24.62 -4.40 -3.48
CA ARG A 482 -23.94 -3.26 -4.12
C ARG A 482 -22.44 -3.54 -4.22
N LEU A 483 -21.89 -3.35 -5.40
CA LEU A 483 -20.46 -3.52 -5.66
C LEU A 483 -19.85 -2.24 -6.23
N GLU A 484 -18.70 -1.92 -5.73
CA GLU A 484 -17.72 -1.05 -6.37
C GLU A 484 -16.47 -1.89 -6.62
N ILE A 485 -16.02 -1.92 -7.88
CA ILE A 485 -14.90 -2.75 -8.32
C ILE A 485 -13.90 -1.83 -9.00
N VAL A 486 -12.66 -1.87 -8.55
CA VAL A 486 -11.55 -1.17 -9.19
C VAL A 486 -10.66 -2.21 -9.87
N VAL A 487 -10.55 -2.09 -11.17
CA VAL A 487 -9.73 -2.94 -12.02
C VAL A 487 -8.51 -2.15 -12.46
N ASP A 488 -7.33 -2.68 -12.20
CA ASP A 488 -6.09 -2.18 -12.77
C ASP A 488 -5.47 -3.27 -13.68
N ARG A 489 -4.38 -2.96 -14.32
CA ARG A 489 -3.70 -3.86 -15.25
C ARG A 489 -3.32 -5.20 -14.62
N GLY A 490 -2.95 -5.18 -13.35
CA GLY A 490 -2.48 -6.34 -12.61
C GLY A 490 -3.22 -6.62 -11.29
N SER A 491 -4.41 -6.03 -11.07
CA SER A 491 -5.17 -6.22 -9.82
C SER A 491 -6.66 -5.99 -9.99
N VAL A 492 -7.42 -6.55 -9.04
CA VAL A 492 -8.86 -6.30 -8.86
C VAL A 492 -9.11 -6.07 -7.37
N GLU A 493 -9.69 -4.91 -7.04
CA GLU A 493 -10.19 -4.59 -5.70
C GLU A 493 -11.72 -4.51 -5.74
N VAL A 494 -12.38 -5.18 -4.81
CA VAL A 494 -13.85 -5.23 -4.71
C VAL A 494 -14.28 -4.69 -3.36
N PHE A 495 -15.17 -3.71 -3.36
CA PHE A 495 -15.79 -3.13 -2.16
C PHE A 495 -17.29 -3.42 -2.22
N ALA A 496 -17.79 -4.23 -1.29
CA ALA A 496 -19.17 -4.67 -1.29
C ALA A 496 -19.97 -4.01 -0.16
N ASN A 497 -21.24 -3.66 -0.45
CA ASN A 497 -22.19 -3.04 0.46
C ASN A 497 -21.60 -1.81 1.19
N GLY A 498 -20.98 -0.90 0.40
CA GLY A 498 -20.38 0.33 0.92
C GLY A 498 -19.16 0.08 1.82
N GLY A 499 -18.35 -0.92 1.51
CA GLY A 499 -17.11 -1.24 2.22
C GLY A 499 -17.31 -2.13 3.46
N ARG A 500 -18.47 -2.74 3.64
CA ARG A 500 -18.70 -3.78 4.66
C ARG A 500 -17.75 -4.97 4.49
N VAL A 501 -17.41 -5.26 3.24
CA VAL A 501 -16.43 -6.27 2.82
C VAL A 501 -15.55 -5.68 1.73
N ALA A 502 -14.25 -5.93 1.82
CA ALA A 502 -13.28 -5.68 0.76
C ALA A 502 -12.56 -6.99 0.40
N LEU A 503 -12.22 -7.14 -0.90
CA LEU A 503 -11.38 -8.22 -1.41
C LEU A 503 -10.37 -7.63 -2.40
N THR A 504 -9.11 -7.96 -2.23
CA THR A 504 -8.00 -7.47 -3.07
C THR A 504 -7.19 -8.63 -3.59
N ASP A 505 -7.09 -8.72 -4.91
CA ASP A 505 -6.33 -9.77 -5.58
C ASP A 505 -5.45 -9.23 -6.71
N LEU A 506 -4.20 -9.68 -6.75
CA LEU A 506 -3.37 -9.60 -7.94
C LEU A 506 -3.91 -10.54 -9.03
N VAL A 507 -3.84 -10.09 -10.27
CA VAL A 507 -4.20 -10.86 -11.46
C VAL A 507 -3.21 -10.56 -12.58
N PHE A 508 -2.98 -11.51 -13.49
CA PHE A 508 -1.99 -11.34 -14.56
C PHE A 508 -2.56 -11.67 -15.94
N PRO A 509 -3.67 -11.02 -16.34
CA PRO A 509 -4.31 -11.27 -17.61
C PRO A 509 -3.51 -10.69 -18.79
N PRO A 510 -3.70 -11.21 -20.02
CA PRO A 510 -3.17 -10.56 -21.21
C PRO A 510 -3.86 -9.21 -21.46
N LEU A 511 -3.21 -8.31 -22.23
CA LEU A 511 -3.73 -6.95 -22.49
C LEU A 511 -5.06 -6.94 -23.25
N ASP A 512 -5.30 -7.92 -24.10
CA ASP A 512 -6.53 -8.07 -24.88
C ASP A 512 -7.72 -8.64 -24.07
N ALA A 513 -7.49 -9.00 -22.81
CA ALA A 513 -8.54 -9.27 -21.85
C ALA A 513 -9.10 -7.94 -21.31
N ASP A 514 -9.86 -7.24 -22.12
CA ASP A 514 -10.34 -5.88 -21.92
C ASP A 514 -11.86 -5.76 -21.71
N ARG A 515 -12.58 -6.90 -21.67
CA ARG A 515 -14.04 -6.93 -21.65
C ARG A 515 -14.61 -7.10 -20.25
N VAL A 516 -15.83 -6.60 -20.09
CA VAL A 516 -16.67 -6.78 -18.91
C VAL A 516 -17.94 -7.52 -19.33
N ALA A 517 -18.36 -8.47 -18.51
CA ALA A 517 -19.63 -9.17 -18.68
C ALA A 517 -20.36 -9.29 -17.35
N VAL A 518 -21.70 -9.38 -17.39
CA VAL A 518 -22.55 -9.77 -16.28
C VAL A 518 -23.09 -11.16 -16.53
N PHE A 519 -23.38 -11.91 -15.48
CA PHE A 519 -23.92 -13.27 -15.61
C PHE A 519 -24.94 -13.61 -14.54
N ALA A 520 -25.84 -14.54 -14.87
CA ALA A 520 -26.71 -15.24 -13.94
C ALA A 520 -26.70 -16.73 -14.28
N GLU A 521 -26.65 -17.58 -13.26
CA GLU A 521 -26.66 -19.04 -13.40
C GLU A 521 -27.91 -19.62 -12.72
N HIS A 522 -28.58 -20.54 -13.39
CA HIS A 522 -29.76 -21.28 -12.89
C HIS A 522 -30.87 -20.36 -12.39
N GLY A 523 -31.21 -19.34 -13.15
CA GLY A 523 -32.28 -18.39 -12.88
C GLY A 523 -31.96 -16.97 -13.33
N ARG A 524 -32.82 -16.04 -12.91
CA ARG A 524 -32.77 -14.64 -13.33
C ARG A 524 -32.14 -13.75 -12.26
N ALA A 525 -31.29 -12.83 -12.68
CA ALA A 525 -30.79 -11.70 -11.88
C ALA A 525 -31.01 -10.39 -12.62
N THR A 526 -31.13 -9.30 -11.88
CA THR A 526 -31.21 -7.92 -12.41
C THR A 526 -30.00 -7.12 -11.95
N PHE A 527 -29.41 -6.37 -12.88
CA PHE A 527 -28.29 -5.46 -12.67
C PHE A 527 -28.76 -4.05 -12.94
N SER A 528 -28.64 -3.16 -11.96
CA SER A 528 -29.08 -1.77 -12.06
C SER A 528 -27.96 -0.82 -11.61
N GLY A 529 -28.02 0.44 -12.07
CA GLY A 529 -26.99 1.43 -11.75
C GLY A 529 -25.59 1.04 -12.24
N LEU A 530 -25.51 0.17 -13.25
CA LEU A 530 -24.24 -0.30 -13.78
C LEU A 530 -23.54 0.81 -14.53
N THR A 531 -22.41 1.24 -14.00
CA THR A 531 -21.55 2.27 -14.56
C THR A 531 -20.13 1.76 -14.69
N VAL A 532 -19.51 1.95 -15.83
CA VAL A 532 -18.10 1.65 -16.10
C VAL A 532 -17.38 2.94 -16.40
N THR A 533 -16.54 3.39 -15.47
CA THR A 533 -15.70 4.58 -15.61
C THR A 533 -14.32 4.18 -16.10
N GLN A 534 -13.85 4.81 -17.18
CA GLN A 534 -12.52 4.59 -17.72
C GLN A 534 -11.51 5.44 -16.93
N LEU A 535 -10.54 4.79 -16.29
CA LEU A 535 -9.56 5.46 -15.42
C LEU A 535 -8.21 5.67 -16.10
N GLU A 536 -7.95 5.00 -17.21
CA GLU A 536 -6.76 5.22 -18.00
C GLU A 536 -6.94 6.50 -18.84
N ALA A 537 -6.14 7.54 -18.56
CA ALA A 537 -6.10 8.71 -19.43
C ALA A 537 -5.54 8.28 -20.79
N GLY A 538 -6.28 8.50 -21.87
CA GLY A 538 -5.76 8.31 -23.22
C GLY A 538 -4.48 9.15 -23.40
N GLY A 539 -3.33 8.49 -23.39
CA GLY A 539 -2.07 9.10 -23.80
C GLY A 539 -1.16 9.64 -22.70
N ASP A 540 -1.28 9.26 -21.45
CA ASP A 540 -0.26 9.62 -20.45
C ASP A 540 0.90 8.60 -20.44
N THR A 541 1.76 8.71 -21.45
CA THR A 541 3.14 8.26 -21.32
C THR A 541 3.79 9.20 -20.30
N ARG A 542 3.84 8.81 -19.03
CA ARG A 542 4.61 9.52 -17.99
C ARG A 542 5.99 9.79 -18.55
N SER A 543 6.26 11.03 -18.94
CA SER A 543 7.56 11.47 -19.41
C SER A 543 8.51 11.39 -18.21
N VAL A 544 9.29 10.31 -18.16
CA VAL A 544 10.44 10.19 -17.26
C VAL A 544 11.54 11.07 -17.83
N CYS A 545 11.40 12.37 -17.65
CA CYS A 545 12.51 13.30 -17.75
C CYS A 545 12.63 13.99 -16.40
N ALA A 546 13.49 13.42 -15.55
CA ALA A 546 13.95 14.11 -14.37
C ALA A 546 14.67 15.39 -14.81
N ALA A 547 14.15 16.57 -14.46
CA ALA A 547 14.95 17.78 -14.43
C ALA A 547 16.04 17.60 -13.36
N ARG A 548 17.29 17.77 -13.78
CA ARG A 548 18.48 17.86 -12.92
C ARG A 548 18.39 19.06 -12.00
#